data_e5b995271d2b8ce33aaf81f0182abd0d
#
_entry.id   e5b995271d2b8ce33aaf81f0182abd0d
#
_cell.length_a   1.000
_cell.length_b   1.000
_cell.length_c   1.000
_cell.angle_alpha   90.00
_cell.angle_beta   90.00
_cell.angle_gamma   90.00
#
_symmetry.space_group_name_H-M   'P 1'
#
loop_
_entity.id
_entity.type
_entity.pdbx_description
1 polymer ?
#
loop_
_entity_poly.entity_id
_entity_poly.type
_entity_poly.pdbx_seq_one_letter_code
_entity_poly.pdbx_strand_id
1 'polypeptide(L)'
;MGDKRATLAEAMATVPDGARIALGGNTLHRGPGAAVHEIVRQAKRGLEIVKTAGAYDVDLLCATGCVAVVSAGFVGYETPFGMAPAYRKAVESGVVEAREHACATVIAGLRAAIQGVPFMPVAGLQGSDLPAARGFRAVADPYSDAQVYVVPALIPDVAILHVQEADSAGNGRILGTRFEDVLMAQAARRVVLTAERITDGAAFAEAPESVAIPGFLVDAVVSAPGGAWPFSCTPHYGYDAPYLASWVAAAAEPATARDFIASHILTSTPVPA
;
A
#
# COMPACT_ATOMS: atom_id res chain seq x y z
N MET A 1 8.08 24.85 7.23
CA MET A 1 7.51 23.58 7.75
C MET A 1 8.49 22.99 8.75
N GLY A 2 8.01 22.32 9.81
CA GLY A 2 8.90 21.70 10.80
C GLY A 2 9.60 20.46 10.26
N ASP A 3 10.59 19.97 11.01
CA ASP A 3 11.25 18.69 10.75
C ASP A 3 10.29 17.53 11.06
N LYS A 4 10.08 16.65 10.08
CA LYS A 4 9.15 15.50 10.14
C LYS A 4 9.88 14.16 10.22
N ARG A 5 11.20 14.18 10.39
CA ARG A 5 11.97 12.95 10.48
C ARG A 5 11.57 12.15 11.72
N ALA A 6 11.42 10.85 11.52
CA ALA A 6 11.13 9.87 12.56
C ALA A 6 11.89 8.58 12.28
N THR A 7 12.06 7.76 13.28
CA THR A 7 12.51 6.39 13.10
C THR A 7 11.36 5.54 12.52
N LEU A 8 11.69 4.43 11.88
CA LEU A 8 10.70 3.51 11.34
C LEU A 8 9.75 2.99 12.44
N ALA A 9 10.31 2.65 13.60
CA ALA A 9 9.54 2.17 14.74
C ALA A 9 8.55 3.22 15.26
N GLU A 10 8.98 4.48 15.42
CA GLU A 10 8.11 5.58 15.85
C GLU A 10 6.99 5.83 14.82
N ALA A 11 7.33 5.87 13.53
CA ALA A 11 6.34 6.09 12.48
C ALA A 11 5.28 4.99 12.45
N MET A 12 5.68 3.72 12.52
CA MET A 12 4.74 2.59 12.54
C MET A 12 3.98 2.47 13.85
N ALA A 13 4.54 2.90 14.99
CA ALA A 13 3.82 2.95 16.27
C ALA A 13 2.57 3.84 16.20
N THR A 14 2.57 4.85 15.31
CA THR A 14 1.42 5.74 15.10
C THR A 14 0.27 5.11 14.32
N VAL A 15 0.46 3.95 13.69
CA VAL A 15 -0.61 3.20 13.01
C VAL A 15 -1.42 2.45 14.07
N PRO A 16 -2.70 2.80 14.31
CA PRO A 16 -3.51 2.10 15.29
C PRO A 16 -3.96 0.72 14.79
N ASP A 17 -4.26 -0.17 15.71
CA ASP A 17 -4.97 -1.40 15.37
C ASP A 17 -6.34 -1.07 14.77
N GLY A 18 -6.78 -1.88 13.82
CA GLY A 18 -8.03 -1.65 13.10
C GLY A 18 -7.96 -0.56 12.03
N ALA A 19 -6.82 0.09 11.83
CA ALA A 19 -6.68 1.14 10.84
C ALA A 19 -6.86 0.63 9.41
N ARG A 20 -7.46 1.46 8.57
CA ARG A 20 -7.42 1.32 7.12
C ARG A 20 -6.12 1.93 6.60
N ILE A 21 -5.22 1.11 6.07
CA ILE A 21 -3.94 1.57 5.55
C ILE A 21 -3.85 1.40 4.04
N ALA A 22 -3.39 2.43 3.35
CA ALA A 22 -3.02 2.34 1.94
C ALA A 22 -1.50 2.10 1.84
N LEU A 23 -1.11 1.07 1.10
CA LEU A 23 0.28 0.73 0.85
C LEU A 23 0.67 1.14 -0.56
N GLY A 24 1.70 1.96 -0.70
CA GLY A 24 2.20 2.44 -1.98
C GLY A 24 2.85 1.37 -2.85
N GLY A 25 3.26 1.76 -4.04
CA GLY A 25 3.79 0.86 -5.06
C GLY A 25 2.72 -0.04 -5.69
N ASN A 26 3.14 -0.93 -6.58
CA ASN A 26 2.24 -1.81 -7.31
C ASN A 26 2.92 -3.15 -7.56
N THR A 27 2.25 -4.26 -7.29
CA THR A 27 2.76 -5.64 -7.37
C THR A 27 4.18 -5.78 -6.77
N LEU A 28 5.21 -5.97 -7.61
CA LEU A 28 6.60 -6.16 -7.21
C LEU A 28 7.42 -4.85 -7.24
N HIS A 29 6.78 -3.70 -7.36
CA HIS A 29 7.45 -2.43 -7.57
C HIS A 29 7.16 -1.42 -6.46
N ARG A 30 8.23 -1.00 -5.79
CA ARG A 30 8.28 0.11 -4.84
C ARG A 30 7.24 0.01 -3.69
N GLY A 31 6.89 -1.21 -3.27
CA GLY A 31 6.14 -1.41 -2.03
C GLY A 31 6.98 -0.98 -0.81
N PRO A 32 6.36 -0.51 0.29
CA PRO A 32 7.08 -0.05 1.47
C PRO A 32 7.51 -1.23 2.36
N GLY A 33 8.42 -2.09 1.87
CA GLY A 33 8.80 -3.36 2.49
C GLY A 33 9.28 -3.23 3.93
N ALA A 34 10.14 -2.25 4.21
CA ALA A 34 10.63 -2.00 5.57
C ALA A 34 9.49 -1.65 6.55
N ALA A 35 8.52 -0.84 6.11
CA ALA A 35 7.37 -0.49 6.93
C ALA A 35 6.43 -1.69 7.14
N VAL A 36 6.24 -2.51 6.13
CA VAL A 36 5.47 -3.77 6.23
C VAL A 36 6.11 -4.71 7.25
N HIS A 37 7.43 -4.88 7.21
CA HIS A 37 8.16 -5.68 8.20
C HIS A 37 8.03 -5.10 9.62
N GLU A 38 8.05 -3.78 9.76
CA GLU A 38 7.91 -3.15 11.06
C GLU A 38 6.49 -3.28 11.63
N ILE A 39 5.45 -3.23 10.79
CA ILE A 39 4.06 -3.55 11.15
C ILE A 39 3.98 -4.96 11.75
N VAL A 40 4.68 -5.93 11.12
CA VAL A 40 4.76 -7.30 11.63
C VAL A 40 5.48 -7.37 12.97
N ARG A 41 6.64 -6.70 13.12
CA ARG A 41 7.40 -6.66 14.39
C ARG A 41 6.59 -6.06 15.53
N GLN A 42 5.82 -5.02 15.26
CA GLN A 42 4.93 -4.39 16.24
C GLN A 42 3.63 -5.16 16.47
N ALA A 43 3.45 -6.28 15.78
CA ALA A 43 2.30 -7.17 15.90
C ALA A 43 0.95 -6.44 15.78
N LYS A 44 0.83 -5.47 14.86
CA LYS A 44 -0.42 -4.75 14.59
C LYS A 44 -1.54 -5.70 14.22
N ARG A 45 -2.78 -5.34 14.51
CA ARG A 45 -3.94 -6.23 14.36
C ARG A 45 -5.12 -5.52 13.71
N GLY A 46 -5.96 -6.33 13.05
CA GLY A 46 -7.26 -5.88 12.54
C GLY A 46 -7.19 -4.89 11.38
N LEU A 47 -6.06 -4.77 10.72
CA LEU A 47 -5.86 -3.79 9.65
C LEU A 47 -6.76 -4.06 8.44
N GLU A 48 -7.24 -2.99 7.80
CA GLU A 48 -7.79 -3.05 6.44
C GLU A 48 -6.74 -2.53 5.46
N ILE A 49 -6.35 -3.36 4.49
CA ILE A 49 -5.40 -2.96 3.44
C ILE A 49 -6.15 -2.41 2.23
N VAL A 50 -5.75 -1.23 1.77
CA VAL A 50 -6.24 -0.62 0.52
C VAL A 50 -5.12 -0.61 -0.50
N LYS A 51 -5.32 -1.29 -1.64
CA LYS A 51 -4.32 -1.34 -2.71
C LYS A 51 -4.97 -1.66 -4.06
N THR A 52 -4.44 -1.11 -5.16
CA THR A 52 -4.87 -1.51 -6.50
C THR A 52 -4.34 -2.89 -6.86
N ALA A 53 -3.05 -3.12 -6.65
CA ALA A 53 -2.43 -4.42 -6.89
C ALA A 53 -1.38 -4.71 -5.81
N GLY A 54 -1.68 -5.67 -4.95
CA GLY A 54 -0.82 -6.15 -3.86
C GLY A 54 -0.04 -7.41 -4.23
N ALA A 55 1.05 -7.66 -3.54
CA ALA A 55 1.85 -8.87 -3.67
C ALA A 55 2.40 -9.29 -2.30
N TYR A 56 3.72 -9.25 -2.12
CA TYR A 56 4.41 -9.64 -0.89
C TYR A 56 3.91 -8.92 0.36
N ASP A 57 3.62 -7.64 0.25
CA ASP A 57 3.09 -6.82 1.36
C ASP A 57 1.77 -7.38 1.91
N VAL A 58 0.80 -7.61 1.04
CA VAL A 58 -0.51 -8.13 1.43
C VAL A 58 -0.39 -9.58 1.92
N ASP A 59 0.37 -10.40 1.18
CA ASP A 59 0.54 -11.82 1.48
C ASP A 59 1.21 -12.04 2.84
N LEU A 60 2.30 -11.31 3.12
CA LEU A 60 2.99 -11.36 4.41
C LEU A 60 2.09 -10.91 5.57
N LEU A 61 1.39 -9.78 5.41
CA LEU A 61 0.52 -9.25 6.46
C LEU A 61 -0.66 -10.18 6.76
N CYS A 62 -1.18 -10.90 5.76
CA CYS A 62 -2.17 -11.96 5.96
C CYS A 62 -1.59 -13.16 6.71
N ALA A 63 -0.37 -13.61 6.36
CA ALA A 63 0.30 -14.73 7.03
C ALA A 63 0.56 -14.48 8.52
N THR A 64 0.76 -13.21 8.91
CA THR A 64 1.05 -12.81 10.29
C THR A 64 -0.19 -12.53 11.13
N GLY A 65 -1.39 -12.55 10.53
CA GLY A 65 -2.64 -12.20 11.20
C GLY A 65 -2.76 -10.71 11.56
N CYS A 66 -2.01 -9.85 10.87
CA CYS A 66 -2.14 -8.40 11.03
C CYS A 66 -3.42 -7.85 10.38
N VAL A 67 -3.93 -8.54 9.36
CA VAL A 67 -5.02 -8.07 8.49
C VAL A 67 -6.33 -8.74 8.83
N ALA A 68 -7.40 -7.96 8.88
CA ALA A 68 -8.78 -8.44 8.93
C ALA A 68 -9.49 -8.29 7.57
N VAL A 69 -9.13 -7.27 6.79
CA VAL A 69 -9.80 -6.93 5.53
C VAL A 69 -8.78 -6.55 4.46
N VAL A 70 -8.98 -7.03 3.24
CA VAL A 70 -8.23 -6.60 2.05
C VAL A 70 -9.19 -6.01 1.03
N SER A 71 -9.09 -4.70 0.78
CA SER A 71 -9.80 -3.95 -0.25
C SER A 71 -8.86 -3.73 -1.44
N ALA A 72 -8.81 -4.67 -2.38
CA ALA A 72 -7.84 -4.64 -3.48
C ALA A 72 -8.44 -5.04 -4.83
N GLY A 73 -7.85 -4.52 -5.90
CA GLY A 73 -8.20 -4.88 -7.28
C GLY A 73 -7.52 -6.16 -7.74
N PHE A 74 -6.37 -6.45 -7.19
CA PHE A 74 -5.56 -7.63 -7.49
C PHE A 74 -4.64 -7.95 -6.30
N VAL A 75 -4.42 -9.24 -6.03
CA VAL A 75 -3.41 -9.71 -5.09
C VAL A 75 -2.70 -10.92 -5.68
N GLY A 76 -1.41 -10.76 -5.99
CA GLY A 76 -0.59 -11.81 -6.59
C GLY A 76 0.79 -11.29 -6.99
N TYR A 77 1.67 -12.21 -7.32
CA TYR A 77 3.07 -11.90 -7.62
C TYR A 77 3.38 -11.78 -9.11
N GLU A 78 2.38 -11.99 -9.98
CA GLU A 78 2.58 -12.09 -11.43
C GLU A 78 3.50 -13.26 -11.82
N THR A 79 3.94 -13.29 -13.06
CA THR A 79 4.91 -14.28 -13.56
C THR A 79 6.32 -13.91 -13.07
N PRO A 80 7.12 -14.84 -12.53
CA PRO A 80 6.90 -16.30 -12.51
C PRO A 80 6.30 -16.85 -11.19
N PHE A 81 5.96 -16.03 -10.20
CA PHE A 81 5.64 -16.48 -8.84
C PHE A 81 4.16 -16.85 -8.65
N GLY A 82 3.26 -16.28 -9.46
CA GLY A 82 1.85 -16.63 -9.47
C GLY A 82 1.03 -16.02 -8.33
N MET A 83 0.19 -16.83 -7.70
CA MET A 83 -0.74 -16.38 -6.66
C MET A 83 -0.05 -16.13 -5.33
N ALA A 84 -0.66 -15.28 -4.49
CA ALA A 84 -0.28 -15.01 -3.11
C ALA A 84 -0.86 -16.11 -2.18
N PRO A 85 -0.06 -17.08 -1.73
CA PRO A 85 -0.58 -18.30 -1.10
C PRO A 85 -1.14 -18.06 0.31
N ALA A 86 -0.51 -17.19 1.10
CA ALA A 86 -1.00 -16.90 2.45
C ALA A 86 -2.28 -16.05 2.43
N TYR A 87 -2.36 -15.05 1.55
CA TYR A 87 -3.58 -14.28 1.32
C TYR A 87 -4.72 -15.19 0.90
N ARG A 88 -4.50 -16.05 -0.10
CA ARG A 88 -5.51 -16.99 -0.57
C ARG A 88 -6.03 -17.88 0.56
N LYS A 89 -5.14 -18.50 1.33
CA LYS A 89 -5.53 -19.36 2.48
C LYS A 89 -6.32 -18.58 3.54
N ALA A 90 -5.89 -17.35 3.85
CA ALA A 90 -6.57 -16.51 4.83
C ALA A 90 -7.99 -16.14 4.40
N VAL A 91 -8.21 -15.88 3.11
CA VAL A 91 -9.54 -15.62 2.54
C VAL A 91 -10.38 -16.89 2.49
N GLU A 92 -9.85 -18.01 1.97
CA GLU A 92 -10.57 -19.29 1.88
C GLU A 92 -11.00 -19.83 3.26
N SER A 93 -10.20 -19.57 4.30
CA SER A 93 -10.53 -19.94 5.68
C SER A 93 -11.44 -18.95 6.41
N GLY A 94 -11.78 -17.82 5.80
CA GLY A 94 -12.61 -16.77 6.39
C GLY A 94 -11.93 -15.94 7.48
N VAL A 95 -10.60 -16.06 7.65
CA VAL A 95 -9.82 -15.25 8.61
C VAL A 95 -9.68 -13.82 8.12
N VAL A 96 -9.58 -13.62 6.81
CA VAL A 96 -9.51 -12.32 6.15
C VAL A 96 -10.70 -12.13 5.23
N GLU A 97 -11.40 -11.02 5.37
CA GLU A 97 -12.44 -10.59 4.43
C GLU A 97 -11.80 -10.01 3.17
N ALA A 98 -12.03 -10.64 2.03
CA ALA A 98 -11.66 -10.06 0.74
C ALA A 98 -12.79 -9.14 0.25
N ARG A 99 -12.55 -7.84 0.26
CA ARG A 99 -13.40 -6.85 -0.42
C ARG A 99 -12.90 -6.65 -1.82
N GLU A 100 -13.39 -7.47 -2.72
CA GLU A 100 -12.97 -7.42 -4.12
C GLU A 100 -13.22 -6.05 -4.75
N HIS A 101 -12.26 -5.58 -5.51
CA HIS A 101 -12.33 -4.38 -6.32
C HIS A 101 -11.78 -4.67 -7.72
N ALA A 102 -12.06 -3.82 -8.68
CA ALA A 102 -11.19 -3.60 -9.81
C ALA A 102 -10.21 -2.47 -9.45
N CYS A 103 -9.03 -2.41 -10.06
CA CYS A 103 -8.12 -1.26 -9.85
C CYS A 103 -8.84 0.07 -10.06
N ALA A 104 -9.70 0.15 -11.09
CA ALA A 104 -10.52 1.32 -11.39
C ALA A 104 -11.47 1.71 -10.24
N THR A 105 -12.03 0.75 -9.48
CA THR A 105 -12.93 1.05 -8.36
C THR A 105 -12.16 1.49 -7.12
N VAL A 106 -10.94 0.98 -6.87
CA VAL A 106 -10.06 1.52 -5.83
C VAL A 106 -9.70 2.97 -6.15
N ILE A 107 -9.27 3.24 -7.38
CA ILE A 107 -8.92 4.59 -7.85
C ILE A 107 -10.13 5.53 -7.72
N ALA A 108 -11.33 5.10 -8.11
CA ALA A 108 -12.55 5.89 -7.98
C ALA A 108 -12.87 6.22 -6.52
N GLY A 109 -12.74 5.25 -5.61
CA GLY A 109 -12.95 5.47 -4.18
C GLY A 109 -11.95 6.47 -3.59
N LEU A 110 -10.66 6.39 -3.95
CA LEU A 110 -9.64 7.36 -3.55
C LEU A 110 -9.94 8.76 -4.11
N ARG A 111 -10.35 8.87 -5.38
CA ARG A 111 -10.74 10.16 -5.99
C ARG A 111 -11.97 10.77 -5.32
N ALA A 112 -12.96 9.97 -4.95
CA ALA A 112 -14.10 10.45 -4.18
C ALA A 112 -13.66 11.06 -2.83
N ALA A 113 -12.73 10.40 -2.13
CA ALA A 113 -12.14 10.90 -0.89
C ALA A 113 -11.42 12.24 -1.10
N ILE A 114 -10.60 12.36 -2.13
CA ILE A 114 -9.85 13.59 -2.47
C ILE A 114 -10.81 14.76 -2.75
N GLN A 115 -11.89 14.49 -3.46
CA GLN A 115 -12.88 15.51 -3.82
C GLN A 115 -13.87 15.83 -2.70
N GLY A 116 -13.81 15.10 -1.57
CA GLY A 116 -14.75 15.29 -0.46
C GLY A 116 -16.19 14.89 -0.80
N VAL A 117 -16.39 14.03 -1.83
CA VAL A 117 -17.70 13.51 -2.21
C VAL A 117 -17.93 12.12 -1.66
N PRO A 118 -19.18 11.73 -1.35
CA PRO A 118 -19.45 10.43 -0.72
C PRO A 118 -19.22 9.23 -1.63
N PHE A 119 -19.21 9.43 -2.94
CA PHE A 119 -18.99 8.37 -3.94
C PHE A 119 -18.50 8.95 -5.28
N MET A 120 -18.00 8.07 -6.14
CA MET A 120 -17.58 8.38 -7.51
C MET A 120 -18.31 7.46 -8.49
N PRO A 121 -18.86 7.97 -9.61
CA PRO A 121 -19.38 7.13 -10.68
C PRO A 121 -18.23 6.39 -11.40
N VAL A 122 -18.50 5.14 -11.78
CA VAL A 122 -17.53 4.29 -12.48
C VAL A 122 -18.21 3.64 -13.70
N ALA A 123 -17.63 3.86 -14.86
CA ALA A 123 -18.01 3.16 -16.07
C ALA A 123 -17.41 1.74 -16.12
N GLY A 124 -18.00 0.86 -16.95
CA GLY A 124 -17.44 -0.44 -17.28
C GLY A 124 -17.68 -1.56 -16.25
N LEU A 125 -18.58 -1.36 -15.29
CA LEU A 125 -18.96 -2.40 -14.35
C LEU A 125 -20.19 -3.22 -14.82
N GLN A 126 -20.82 -2.83 -15.90
CA GLN A 126 -21.97 -3.52 -16.49
C GLN A 126 -21.54 -4.92 -17.01
N GLY A 127 -22.35 -5.94 -16.70
CA GLY A 127 -22.06 -7.31 -17.07
C GLY A 127 -21.01 -8.01 -16.18
N SER A 128 -20.61 -7.39 -15.07
CA SER A 128 -19.75 -7.98 -14.04
C SER A 128 -20.55 -8.26 -12.78
N ASP A 129 -20.18 -9.31 -12.04
CA ASP A 129 -20.76 -9.63 -10.73
C ASP A 129 -20.21 -8.72 -9.60
N LEU A 130 -19.16 -7.96 -9.87
CA LEU A 130 -18.50 -7.10 -8.88
C LEU A 130 -19.44 -6.10 -8.20
N PRO A 131 -20.37 -5.40 -8.90
CA PRO A 131 -21.32 -4.53 -8.24
C PRO A 131 -22.21 -5.23 -7.22
N ALA A 132 -22.69 -6.42 -7.54
CA ALA A 132 -23.50 -7.21 -6.63
C ALA A 132 -22.68 -7.72 -5.43
N ALA A 133 -21.50 -8.27 -5.66
CA ALA A 133 -20.59 -8.76 -4.63
C ALA A 133 -20.16 -7.66 -3.65
N ARG A 134 -20.01 -6.41 -4.14
CA ARG A 134 -19.60 -5.24 -3.34
C ARG A 134 -20.77 -4.39 -2.83
N GLY A 135 -22.01 -4.68 -3.24
CA GLY A 135 -23.15 -3.85 -2.93
C GLY A 135 -23.07 -2.45 -3.54
N PHE A 136 -22.36 -2.27 -4.67
CA PHE A 136 -22.29 -0.99 -5.35
C PHE A 136 -23.68 -0.62 -5.90
N ARG A 137 -24.09 0.63 -5.64
CA ARG A 137 -25.38 1.14 -6.07
C ARG A 137 -25.28 1.70 -7.47
N ALA A 138 -26.40 1.63 -8.22
CA ALA A 138 -26.56 2.39 -9.44
C ALA A 138 -27.34 3.67 -9.17
N VAL A 139 -26.98 4.74 -9.89
CA VAL A 139 -27.70 6.02 -9.90
C VAL A 139 -28.06 6.37 -11.34
N ALA A 140 -29.16 7.10 -11.52
CA ALA A 140 -29.51 7.61 -12.84
C ALA A 140 -28.50 8.67 -13.28
N ASP A 141 -28.06 8.58 -14.52
CA ASP A 141 -27.26 9.64 -15.14
C ASP A 141 -28.20 10.83 -15.42
N PRO A 142 -27.92 12.04 -14.89
CA PRO A 142 -28.80 13.19 -15.07
C PRO A 142 -28.80 13.75 -16.50
N TYR A 143 -27.93 13.29 -17.36
CA TYR A 143 -27.76 13.76 -18.76
C TYR A 143 -28.16 12.73 -19.81
N SER A 144 -28.53 11.50 -19.36
CA SER A 144 -29.00 10.42 -20.23
C SER A 144 -29.93 9.47 -19.48
N ASP A 145 -30.54 8.50 -20.17
CA ASP A 145 -31.38 7.47 -19.54
C ASP A 145 -30.56 6.30 -18.95
N ALA A 146 -29.22 6.41 -18.93
CA ALA A 146 -28.35 5.37 -18.47
C ALA A 146 -28.32 5.24 -16.94
N GLN A 147 -28.03 4.03 -16.45
CA GLN A 147 -27.68 3.78 -15.05
C GLN A 147 -26.16 3.68 -14.91
N VAL A 148 -25.59 4.34 -13.92
CA VAL A 148 -24.15 4.35 -13.64
C VAL A 148 -23.90 3.81 -12.25
N TYR A 149 -23.01 2.83 -12.11
CA TYR A 149 -22.58 2.35 -10.81
C TYR A 149 -21.72 3.40 -10.10
N VAL A 150 -21.89 3.48 -8.77
CA VAL A 150 -21.12 4.38 -7.92
C VAL A 150 -20.36 3.60 -6.85
N VAL A 151 -19.14 4.04 -6.61
CA VAL A 151 -18.23 3.43 -5.62
C VAL A 151 -18.08 4.40 -4.46
N PRO A 152 -18.29 3.97 -3.19
CA PRO A 152 -18.12 4.81 -2.02
C PRO A 152 -16.69 5.37 -1.91
N ALA A 153 -16.57 6.54 -1.27
CA ALA A 153 -15.27 7.12 -0.96
C ALA A 153 -14.42 6.16 -0.11
N LEU A 154 -13.17 6.00 -0.50
CA LEU A 154 -12.19 5.17 0.17
C LEU A 154 -11.16 6.08 0.84
N ILE A 155 -11.31 6.27 2.15
CA ILE A 155 -10.48 7.18 2.94
C ILE A 155 -9.55 6.34 3.81
N PRO A 156 -8.25 6.19 3.47
CA PRO A 156 -7.28 5.55 4.35
C PRO A 156 -7.04 6.40 5.62
N ASP A 157 -6.87 5.75 6.76
CA ASP A 157 -6.42 6.42 7.97
C ASP A 157 -4.94 6.79 7.85
N VAL A 158 -4.14 5.91 7.23
CA VAL A 158 -2.72 6.15 6.96
C VAL A 158 -2.36 5.65 5.56
N ALA A 159 -1.66 6.48 4.78
CA ALA A 159 -0.93 6.03 3.60
C ALA A 159 0.55 5.84 3.94
N ILE A 160 1.10 4.69 3.63
CA ILE A 160 2.52 4.36 3.82
C ILE A 160 3.13 4.17 2.44
N LEU A 161 4.01 5.09 2.08
CA LEU A 161 4.56 5.18 0.73
C LEU A 161 6.08 5.12 0.78
N HIS A 162 6.69 4.42 -0.17
CA HIS A 162 8.14 4.44 -0.33
C HIS A 162 8.53 5.31 -1.51
N VAL A 163 9.52 6.18 -1.32
CA VAL A 163 10.00 7.12 -2.35
C VAL A 163 11.51 7.02 -2.49
N GLN A 164 12.04 7.42 -3.64
CA GLN A 164 13.50 7.40 -3.84
C GLN A 164 14.19 8.52 -3.04
N GLU A 165 13.56 9.69 -2.93
CA GLU A 165 14.11 10.81 -2.20
C GLU A 165 13.03 11.53 -1.42
N ALA A 166 13.38 12.00 -0.22
CA ALA A 166 12.56 12.92 0.56
C ALA A 166 13.43 13.98 1.24
N ASP A 167 12.82 15.09 1.63
CA ASP A 167 13.45 16.06 2.54
C ASP A 167 12.84 16.01 3.94
N SER A 168 13.44 16.70 4.88
CA SER A 168 12.96 16.76 6.26
C SER A 168 11.60 17.45 6.42
N ALA A 169 11.16 18.23 5.43
CA ALA A 169 9.85 18.87 5.40
C ALA A 169 8.74 17.95 4.86
N GLY A 170 9.11 16.79 4.32
CA GLY A 170 8.17 15.78 3.80
C GLY A 170 7.94 15.85 2.29
N ASN A 171 8.68 16.67 1.54
CA ASN A 171 8.60 16.60 0.09
C ASN A 171 9.19 15.26 -0.38
N GLY A 172 8.46 14.53 -1.22
CA GLY A 172 8.85 13.24 -1.73
C GLY A 172 8.98 13.23 -3.25
N ARG A 173 10.08 12.66 -3.76
CA ARG A 173 10.32 12.45 -5.19
C ARG A 173 10.23 10.99 -5.56
N ILE A 174 9.42 10.71 -6.57
CA ILE A 174 9.29 9.38 -7.16
C ILE A 174 9.94 9.39 -8.54
N LEU A 175 10.97 8.56 -8.70
CA LEU A 175 11.65 8.36 -9.96
C LEU A 175 10.97 7.18 -10.70
N GLY A 176 10.38 7.46 -11.86
CA GLY A 176 9.63 6.48 -12.65
C GLY A 176 8.12 6.51 -12.37
N THR A 177 7.48 5.35 -12.44
CA THR A 177 6.02 5.23 -12.32
C THR A 177 5.56 5.57 -10.90
N ARG A 178 4.60 6.49 -10.81
CA ARG A 178 4.03 6.94 -9.52
C ARG A 178 2.93 6.03 -9.02
N PHE A 179 2.38 5.16 -9.88
CA PHE A 179 1.20 4.33 -9.60
C PHE A 179 0.07 5.17 -8.96
N GLU A 180 -0.57 4.66 -7.91
CA GLU A 180 -1.62 5.35 -7.16
C GLU A 180 -1.10 6.09 -5.92
N ASP A 181 0.20 6.16 -5.69
CA ASP A 181 0.80 6.73 -4.48
C ASP A 181 0.36 8.18 -4.24
N VAL A 182 0.30 8.98 -5.31
CA VAL A 182 -0.14 10.38 -5.20
C VAL A 182 -1.61 10.45 -4.78
N LEU A 183 -2.47 9.58 -5.31
CA LEU A 183 -3.87 9.50 -4.92
C LEU A 183 -4.02 9.02 -3.47
N MET A 184 -3.22 8.04 -3.05
CA MET A 184 -3.20 7.54 -1.68
C MET A 184 -2.78 8.63 -0.71
N ALA A 185 -1.72 9.40 -1.03
CA ALA A 185 -1.26 10.52 -0.22
C ALA A 185 -2.33 11.61 -0.06
N GLN A 186 -3.07 11.91 -1.13
CA GLN A 186 -4.11 12.95 -1.12
C GLN A 186 -5.41 12.48 -0.42
N ALA A 187 -5.73 11.19 -0.48
CA ALA A 187 -6.95 10.63 0.07
C ALA A 187 -6.84 10.28 1.57
N ALA A 188 -5.64 10.01 2.06
CA ALA A 188 -5.42 9.56 3.43
C ALA A 188 -5.50 10.70 4.44
N ARG A 189 -5.86 10.36 5.68
CA ARG A 189 -5.84 11.29 6.81
C ARG A 189 -4.43 11.62 7.28
N ARG A 190 -3.49 10.68 7.10
CA ARG A 190 -2.07 10.78 7.48
C ARG A 190 -1.22 10.10 6.44
N VAL A 191 -0.02 10.61 6.23
CA VAL A 191 0.95 10.08 5.27
C VAL A 191 2.30 9.86 5.93
N VAL A 192 2.83 8.65 5.81
CA VAL A 192 4.20 8.30 6.18
C VAL A 192 4.99 8.02 4.92
N LEU A 193 6.10 8.72 4.74
CA LEU A 193 7.08 8.41 3.69
C LEU A 193 8.25 7.63 4.29
N THR A 194 8.59 6.51 3.68
CA THR A 194 9.92 5.90 3.80
C THR A 194 10.71 6.27 2.55
N ALA A 195 11.98 6.61 2.68
CA ALA A 195 12.79 7.10 1.58
C ALA A 195 14.15 6.42 1.51
N GLU A 196 14.59 6.11 0.28
CA GLU A 196 15.95 5.60 0.05
C GLU A 196 17.02 6.60 0.49
N ARG A 197 16.74 7.89 0.30
CA ARG A 197 17.65 8.95 0.67
C ARG A 197 16.89 10.17 1.19
N ILE A 198 17.37 10.72 2.31
CA ILE A 198 16.95 12.04 2.78
C ILE A 198 17.92 13.08 2.17
N THR A 199 17.34 14.02 1.42
CA THR A 199 18.10 15.09 0.72
C THR A 199 17.94 16.42 1.43
N ASP A 200 18.79 17.36 1.07
CA ASP A 200 18.59 18.76 1.42
C ASP A 200 17.32 19.31 0.72
N GLY A 201 16.53 20.10 1.42
CA GLY A 201 15.38 20.81 0.87
C GLY A 201 15.71 21.73 -0.31
N ALA A 202 16.96 22.17 -0.44
CA ALA A 202 17.43 22.95 -1.58
C ALA A 202 17.23 22.19 -2.91
N ALA A 203 17.48 20.88 -2.94
CA ALA A 203 17.29 20.05 -4.14
C ALA A 203 15.85 20.02 -4.64
N PHE A 204 14.87 20.16 -3.74
CA PHE A 204 13.46 20.27 -4.09
C PHE A 204 13.05 21.70 -4.48
N ALA A 205 13.69 22.71 -3.90
CA ALA A 205 13.48 24.11 -4.25
C ALA A 205 13.99 24.45 -5.66
N GLU A 206 15.10 23.82 -6.07
CA GLU A 206 15.66 23.97 -7.42
C GLU A 206 14.84 23.29 -8.52
N ALA A 207 14.12 22.23 -8.19
CA ALA A 207 13.30 21.46 -9.12
C ALA A 207 11.91 21.13 -8.52
N PRO A 208 11.05 22.13 -8.25
CA PRO A 208 9.77 21.92 -7.58
C PRO A 208 8.80 21.03 -8.38
N GLU A 209 8.91 21.00 -9.69
CA GLU A 209 8.13 20.11 -10.58
C GLU A 209 8.46 18.62 -10.37
N SER A 210 9.60 18.30 -9.75
CA SER A 210 9.99 16.93 -9.44
C SER A 210 9.31 16.37 -8.19
N VAL A 211 8.66 17.22 -7.38
CA VAL A 211 7.91 16.80 -6.19
C VAL A 211 6.68 15.99 -6.61
N ALA A 212 6.68 14.72 -6.24
CA ALA A 212 5.53 13.85 -6.44
C ALA A 212 4.55 13.89 -5.28
N ILE A 213 5.06 13.92 -4.06
CA ILE A 213 4.28 14.02 -2.81
C ILE A 213 4.68 15.33 -2.12
N PRO A 214 3.81 16.34 -2.09
CA PRO A 214 4.08 17.60 -1.40
C PRO A 214 4.17 17.43 0.12
N GLY A 215 5.14 18.10 0.72
CA GLY A 215 5.41 17.99 2.16
C GLY A 215 4.22 18.31 3.06
N PHE A 216 3.32 19.20 2.65
CA PHE A 216 2.15 19.55 3.46
C PHE A 216 1.15 18.39 3.64
N LEU A 217 1.23 17.33 2.82
CA LEU A 217 0.43 16.10 2.99
C LEU A 217 1.06 15.12 3.97
N VAL A 218 2.36 15.25 4.25
CA VAL A 218 3.16 14.22 4.95
C VAL A 218 3.25 14.53 6.44
N ASP A 219 3.06 13.52 7.27
CA ASP A 219 3.17 13.62 8.73
C ASP A 219 4.54 13.15 9.24
N ALA A 220 5.11 12.13 8.63
CA ALA A 220 6.41 11.60 9.02
C ALA A 220 7.24 11.16 7.81
N VAL A 221 8.57 11.34 7.93
CA VAL A 221 9.58 10.92 6.96
C VAL A 221 10.59 10.01 7.65
N VAL A 222 10.82 8.84 7.07
CA VAL A 222 11.73 7.83 7.60
C VAL A 222 12.86 7.59 6.60
N SER A 223 14.10 7.71 7.05
CA SER A 223 15.26 7.24 6.26
C SER A 223 15.24 5.72 6.24
N ALA A 224 15.13 5.14 5.07
CA ALA A 224 15.05 3.70 4.86
C ALA A 224 15.76 3.27 3.56
N PRO A 225 17.10 3.35 3.51
CA PRO A 225 17.86 2.80 2.38
C PRO A 225 17.54 1.32 2.18
N GLY A 226 17.24 0.91 0.94
CA GLY A 226 16.74 -0.45 0.67
C GLY A 226 15.32 -0.69 1.17
N GLY A 227 14.59 0.34 1.54
CA GLY A 227 13.30 0.24 2.24
C GLY A 227 12.14 -0.32 1.42
N ALA A 228 12.28 -0.41 0.09
CA ALA A 228 11.33 -1.15 -0.72
C ALA A 228 11.61 -2.66 -0.72
N TRP A 229 12.81 -3.14 -0.41
CA TRP A 229 13.11 -4.57 -0.45
C TRP A 229 12.04 -5.41 0.27
N PRO A 230 11.60 -6.56 -0.28
CA PRO A 230 12.10 -7.27 -1.45
C PRO A 230 11.53 -6.82 -2.81
N PHE A 231 10.76 -5.76 -2.86
CA PHE A 231 10.29 -5.13 -4.10
C PHE A 231 11.43 -4.38 -4.80
N SER A 232 11.25 -4.06 -6.06
CA SER A 232 12.16 -3.17 -6.77
C SER A 232 11.99 -1.72 -6.33
N CYS A 233 13.08 -0.95 -6.42
CA CYS A 233 13.05 0.51 -6.31
C CYS A 233 13.91 1.11 -7.44
N THR A 234 13.34 1.19 -8.62
CA THR A 234 14.04 1.75 -9.80
C THR A 234 14.37 3.24 -9.57
N PRO A 235 15.57 3.73 -9.90
CA PRO A 235 16.67 3.02 -10.58
C PRO A 235 17.67 2.33 -9.62
N HIS A 236 17.41 2.24 -8.32
CA HIS A 236 18.37 1.79 -7.32
C HIS A 236 18.61 0.28 -7.37
N TYR A 237 17.53 -0.51 -7.42
CA TYR A 237 17.62 -1.98 -7.44
C TYR A 237 16.35 -2.63 -8.03
N GLY A 238 16.50 -3.88 -8.51
CA GLY A 238 15.40 -4.76 -8.90
C GLY A 238 14.75 -5.44 -7.69
N TYR A 239 13.66 -6.17 -7.90
CA TYR A 239 13.10 -7.02 -6.85
C TYR A 239 14.00 -8.24 -6.60
N ASP A 240 13.97 -8.74 -5.37
CA ASP A 240 14.75 -9.91 -4.95
C ASP A 240 14.00 -11.20 -5.32
N ALA A 241 14.24 -11.69 -6.54
CA ALA A 241 13.56 -12.88 -7.04
C ALA A 241 13.83 -14.15 -6.20
N PRO A 242 15.07 -14.45 -5.75
CA PRO A 242 15.34 -15.57 -4.86
C PRO A 242 14.59 -15.49 -3.54
N TYR A 243 14.56 -14.33 -2.90
CA TYR A 243 13.84 -14.13 -1.65
C TYR A 243 12.33 -14.31 -1.84
N LEU A 244 11.75 -13.68 -2.88
CA LEU A 244 10.33 -13.82 -3.19
C LEU A 244 9.93 -15.27 -3.50
N ALA A 245 10.76 -16.01 -4.25
CA ALA A 245 10.53 -17.42 -4.49
C ALA A 245 10.53 -18.25 -3.19
N SER A 246 11.51 -17.97 -2.30
CA SER A 246 11.60 -18.62 -1.00
C SER A 246 10.40 -18.31 -0.11
N TRP A 247 9.94 -17.05 -0.09
CA TRP A 247 8.74 -16.66 0.63
C TRP A 247 7.49 -17.37 0.08
N VAL A 248 7.26 -17.33 -1.23
CA VAL A 248 6.07 -17.96 -1.86
C VAL A 248 6.03 -19.45 -1.54
N ALA A 249 7.18 -20.13 -1.57
CA ALA A 249 7.28 -21.54 -1.18
C ALA A 249 6.96 -21.74 0.31
N ALA A 250 7.51 -20.90 1.19
CA ALA A 250 7.26 -20.97 2.63
C ALA A 250 5.80 -20.65 2.99
N ALA A 251 5.21 -19.64 2.32
CA ALA A 251 3.85 -19.19 2.57
C ALA A 251 2.76 -20.20 2.12
N ALA A 252 3.14 -21.23 1.37
CA ALA A 252 2.27 -22.31 1.00
C ALA A 252 1.73 -23.09 2.21
N GLU A 253 2.46 -23.12 3.34
CA GLU A 253 2.00 -23.77 4.57
C GLU A 253 2.20 -22.86 5.80
N PRO A 254 1.21 -22.80 6.74
CA PRO A 254 1.30 -21.88 7.89
C PRO A 254 2.50 -22.13 8.82
N ALA A 255 3.01 -23.36 8.92
CA ALA A 255 4.16 -23.68 9.74
C ALA A 255 5.44 -23.10 9.13
N THR A 256 5.70 -23.38 7.85
CA THR A 256 6.86 -22.87 7.12
C THR A 256 6.84 -21.35 6.99
N ALA A 257 5.66 -20.76 6.83
CA ALA A 257 5.48 -19.31 6.84
C ALA A 257 5.94 -18.69 8.18
N ARG A 258 5.53 -19.28 9.32
CA ARG A 258 5.96 -18.81 10.65
C ARG A 258 7.48 -18.90 10.84
N ASP A 259 8.09 -20.01 10.43
CA ASP A 259 9.54 -20.19 10.53
C ASP A 259 10.30 -19.19 9.66
N PHE A 260 9.80 -18.93 8.47
CA PHE A 260 10.35 -17.90 7.58
C PHE A 260 10.25 -16.50 8.19
N ILE A 261 9.09 -16.13 8.71
CA ILE A 261 8.87 -14.83 9.36
C ILE A 261 9.78 -14.70 10.58
N ALA A 262 9.88 -15.72 11.42
CA ALA A 262 10.75 -15.71 12.58
C ALA A 262 12.21 -15.47 12.20
N SER A 263 12.72 -16.17 11.19
CA SER A 263 14.12 -16.09 10.77
C SER A 263 14.50 -14.86 9.95
N HIS A 264 13.59 -14.34 9.13
CA HIS A 264 13.91 -13.27 8.17
C HIS A 264 13.36 -11.89 8.57
N ILE A 265 12.34 -11.83 9.43
CA ILE A 265 11.68 -10.58 9.77
C ILE A 265 11.84 -10.22 11.24
N LEU A 266 11.57 -11.17 12.15
CA LEU A 266 11.59 -10.87 13.59
C LEU A 266 13.01 -10.80 14.15
N THR A 267 13.96 -11.55 13.59
CA THR A 267 15.37 -11.55 14.03
C THR A 267 16.25 -10.54 13.28
N SER A 268 15.80 -10.05 12.12
CA SER A 268 16.58 -9.08 11.36
C SER A 268 16.52 -7.70 12.03
N THR A 269 17.69 -7.08 12.19
CA THR A 269 17.78 -5.69 12.66
C THR A 269 17.05 -4.79 11.65
N PRO A 270 16.23 -3.83 12.09
CA PRO A 270 15.70 -2.81 11.19
C PRO A 270 16.83 -2.15 10.42
N VAL A 271 16.58 -1.79 9.15
CA VAL A 271 17.53 -1.05 8.33
C VAL A 271 18.07 0.12 9.17
N PRO A 272 19.40 0.28 9.33
CA PRO A 272 19.94 1.37 10.11
C PRO A 272 19.48 2.71 9.55
N ALA A 273 19.18 3.65 10.44
CA ALA A 273 18.77 5.01 10.09
C ALA A 273 19.85 5.78 9.36
#